data_6a6ca1458ec0e027663ea25ec2c5bf21
#
_entry.id   6a6ca1458ec0e027663ea25ec2c5bf21
#
_cell.length_a   1.000
_cell.length_b   1.000
_cell.length_c   1.000
_cell.angle_alpha   90.00
_cell.angle_beta   90.00
_cell.angle_gamma   90.00
#
_symmetry.space_group_name_H-M   'P 1'
#
loop_
_entity.id
_entity.type
_entity.pdbx_description
1 polymer ?
#
loop_
_entity_poly.entity_id
_entity_poly.type
_entity_poly.pdbx_seq_one_letter_code
_entity_poly.pdbx_strand_id
1 'polypeptide(L)'
;TAIACPESLPKTQEELMKLPGIGRYTASAICSFGHEQNIPVVDTNIARVIKRFFSLLEPKEVTLWSHAKEFVNNNESRHHNLALMDLGSLVCLPKNPLCQECPLEKKCLGKSSPELYTQTKKKEYEFLELFYGVYIKNGKIALQVSTKKMYKDMYVLPSVEPIEEDLIGSFKHAYTKYRLKVNLYRVEEVNEEVIWIDVEKLALSPISSLTKKAEKFFKDL
;
A
#
# COMPACT_ATOMS: atom_id res chain seq x y z
N THR A 1 -10.29 13.45 -5.04
CA THR A 1 -10.44 13.17 -6.49
C THR A 1 -11.82 13.58 -6.98
N ALA A 2 -12.90 13.23 -6.26
CA ALA A 2 -14.26 13.64 -6.59
C ALA A 2 -14.44 15.19 -6.62
N ILE A 3 -13.69 15.90 -5.78
CA ILE A 3 -13.67 17.37 -5.76
C ILE A 3 -13.01 17.95 -7.02
N ALA A 4 -12.00 17.23 -7.57
CA ALA A 4 -11.27 17.68 -8.76
C ALA A 4 -11.96 17.30 -10.10
N CYS A 5 -12.89 16.32 -10.08
CA CYS A 5 -13.60 15.82 -11.25
C CYS A 5 -15.08 15.58 -10.92
N PRO A 6 -15.87 16.65 -10.78
CA PRO A 6 -17.26 16.56 -10.32
C PRO A 6 -18.22 15.87 -11.30
N GLU A 7 -17.93 15.87 -12.59
CA GLU A 7 -18.86 15.38 -13.62
C GLU A 7 -18.60 13.93 -14.05
N SER A 8 -17.34 13.49 -14.14
CA SER A 8 -16.98 12.09 -14.45
C SER A 8 -15.50 11.83 -14.22
N LEU A 9 -15.13 10.56 -13.97
CA LEU A 9 -13.75 10.14 -13.98
C LEU A 9 -13.19 10.19 -15.41
N PRO A 10 -11.91 10.60 -15.59
CA PRO A 10 -11.26 10.51 -16.88
C PRO A 10 -11.30 9.09 -17.44
N LYS A 11 -11.40 8.98 -18.78
CA LYS A 11 -11.53 7.67 -19.45
C LYS A 11 -10.23 7.18 -20.07
N THR A 12 -9.20 8.04 -20.17
CA THR A 12 -7.91 7.63 -20.74
C THR A 12 -6.88 7.35 -19.66
N GLN A 13 -5.94 6.44 -19.93
CA GLN A 13 -4.88 6.09 -19.02
C GLN A 13 -4.03 7.32 -18.66
N GLU A 14 -3.72 8.15 -19.65
CA GLU A 14 -2.89 9.35 -19.50
C GLU A 14 -3.54 10.38 -18.57
N GLU A 15 -4.83 10.60 -18.70
CA GLU A 15 -5.57 11.53 -17.84
C GLU A 15 -5.72 10.99 -16.42
N LEU A 16 -6.03 9.71 -16.28
CA LEU A 16 -6.12 9.06 -14.97
C LEU A 16 -4.79 9.15 -14.20
N MET A 17 -3.66 8.97 -14.89
CA MET A 17 -2.33 9.05 -14.27
C MET A 17 -1.96 10.47 -13.78
N LYS A 18 -2.66 11.52 -14.21
CA LYS A 18 -2.48 12.88 -13.67
C LYS A 18 -3.12 13.04 -12.29
N LEU A 19 -4.02 12.15 -11.89
CA LEU A 19 -4.68 12.22 -10.59
C LEU A 19 -3.77 11.72 -9.47
N PRO A 20 -3.76 12.39 -8.29
CA PRO A 20 -2.96 11.97 -7.16
C PRO A 20 -3.26 10.53 -6.72
N GLY A 21 -2.21 9.72 -6.56
CA GLY A 21 -2.31 8.32 -6.11
C GLY A 21 -2.69 7.32 -7.20
N ILE A 22 -2.93 7.76 -8.44
CA ILE A 22 -3.20 6.87 -9.57
C ILE A 22 -1.92 6.64 -10.37
N GLY A 23 -1.34 5.46 -10.21
CA GLY A 23 -0.23 4.98 -11.02
C GLY A 23 -0.70 4.22 -12.26
N ARG A 24 0.26 3.78 -13.08
CA ARG A 24 -0.01 3.07 -14.35
C ARG A 24 -0.91 1.85 -14.18
N TYR A 25 -0.65 1.02 -13.15
CA TYR A 25 -1.50 -0.15 -12.86
C TYR A 25 -2.94 0.26 -12.58
N THR A 26 -3.16 1.22 -11.67
CA THR A 26 -4.51 1.67 -11.29
C THR A 26 -5.24 2.28 -12.47
N ALA A 27 -4.58 3.13 -13.27
CA ALA A 27 -5.13 3.71 -14.47
C ALA A 27 -5.54 2.63 -15.49
N SER A 28 -4.65 1.65 -15.76
CA SER A 28 -4.96 0.51 -16.64
C SER A 28 -6.13 -0.33 -16.14
N ALA A 29 -6.19 -0.59 -14.84
CA ALA A 29 -7.29 -1.35 -14.23
C ALA A 29 -8.64 -0.63 -14.38
N ILE A 30 -8.68 0.69 -14.14
CA ILE A 30 -9.87 1.51 -14.37
C ILE A 30 -10.30 1.45 -15.85
N CYS A 31 -9.37 1.65 -16.77
CA CYS A 31 -9.64 1.60 -18.20
C CYS A 31 -10.12 0.22 -18.65
N SER A 32 -9.46 -0.86 -18.24
CA SER A 32 -9.81 -2.23 -18.64
C SER A 32 -11.11 -2.71 -17.98
N PHE A 33 -11.23 -2.56 -16.65
CA PHE A 33 -12.36 -3.14 -15.90
C PHE A 33 -13.57 -2.22 -15.81
N GLY A 34 -13.35 -0.90 -15.75
CA GLY A 34 -14.41 0.10 -15.63
C GLY A 34 -14.90 0.66 -16.96
N HIS A 35 -14.00 0.79 -17.93
CA HIS A 35 -14.33 1.36 -19.26
C HIS A 35 -14.23 0.33 -20.39
N GLU A 36 -13.99 -0.95 -20.08
CA GLU A 36 -13.92 -2.07 -21.04
C GLU A 36 -12.93 -1.83 -22.21
N GLN A 37 -11.90 -1.04 -21.96
CA GLN A 37 -10.88 -0.75 -22.97
C GLN A 37 -9.92 -1.94 -23.15
N ASN A 38 -9.51 -2.17 -24.39
CA ASN A 38 -8.61 -3.26 -24.77
C ASN A 38 -7.15 -2.91 -24.44
N ILE A 39 -6.83 -2.87 -23.16
CA ILE A 39 -5.48 -2.58 -22.68
C ILE A 39 -5.02 -3.63 -21.65
N PRO A 40 -3.70 -3.87 -21.55
CA PRO A 40 -3.16 -4.76 -20.55
C PRO A 40 -3.24 -4.15 -19.15
N VAL A 41 -3.40 -5.02 -18.16
CA VAL A 41 -3.23 -4.69 -16.73
C VAL A 41 -2.02 -5.48 -16.23
N VAL A 42 -1.13 -4.83 -15.50
CA VAL A 42 0.07 -5.49 -14.96
C VAL A 42 0.17 -5.21 -13.46
N ASP A 43 -0.33 -6.15 -12.68
CA ASP A 43 -0.10 -6.23 -11.24
C ASP A 43 1.10 -7.13 -10.92
N THR A 44 1.36 -7.39 -9.67
CA THR A 44 2.47 -8.27 -9.25
C THR A 44 2.28 -9.73 -9.67
N ASN A 45 1.03 -10.21 -9.79
CA ASN A 45 0.70 -11.56 -10.22
C ASN A 45 0.90 -11.70 -11.72
N ILE A 46 0.30 -10.82 -12.50
CA ILE A 46 0.44 -10.79 -13.97
C ILE A 46 1.91 -10.56 -14.36
N ALA A 47 2.62 -9.66 -13.68
CA ALA A 47 4.04 -9.44 -13.90
C ALA A 47 4.86 -10.72 -13.72
N ARG A 48 4.56 -11.54 -12.71
CA ARG A 48 5.20 -12.82 -12.47
C ARG A 48 4.88 -13.83 -13.57
N VAL A 49 3.62 -13.94 -13.99
CA VAL A 49 3.20 -14.80 -15.09
C VAL A 49 3.96 -14.43 -16.37
N ILE A 50 3.97 -13.16 -16.75
CA ILE A 50 4.66 -12.67 -17.94
C ILE A 50 6.17 -12.94 -17.88
N LYS A 51 6.82 -12.63 -16.75
CA LYS A 51 8.25 -12.90 -16.56
C LYS A 51 8.59 -14.37 -16.79
N ARG A 52 7.81 -15.27 -16.22
CA ARG A 52 8.02 -16.72 -16.40
C ARG A 52 7.70 -17.17 -17.81
N PHE A 53 6.58 -16.73 -18.36
CA PHE A 53 6.12 -17.16 -19.69
C PHE A 53 7.15 -16.81 -20.77
N PHE A 54 7.70 -15.57 -20.75
CA PHE A 54 8.66 -15.06 -21.70
C PHE A 54 10.13 -15.20 -21.25
N SER A 55 10.40 -15.85 -20.12
CA SER A 55 11.76 -16.00 -19.55
C SER A 55 12.49 -14.68 -19.33
N LEU A 56 11.83 -13.67 -18.77
CA LEU A 56 12.37 -12.33 -18.54
C LEU A 56 12.98 -12.23 -17.13
N LEU A 57 14.29 -12.20 -17.05
CA LEU A 57 15.04 -11.94 -15.81
C LEU A 57 15.14 -10.43 -15.58
N GLU A 58 14.59 -9.95 -14.48
CA GLU A 58 14.64 -8.53 -14.07
C GLU A 58 14.35 -7.50 -15.20
N PRO A 59 13.25 -7.65 -15.96
CA PRO A 59 12.96 -6.75 -17.06
C PRO A 59 12.71 -5.32 -16.56
N LYS A 60 13.11 -4.32 -17.37
CA LYS A 60 12.65 -2.94 -17.15
C LYS A 60 11.14 -2.89 -17.27
N GLU A 61 10.52 -1.92 -16.59
CA GLU A 61 9.06 -1.75 -16.61
C GLU A 61 8.52 -1.64 -18.05
N VAL A 62 9.18 -0.87 -18.91
CA VAL A 62 8.78 -0.70 -20.32
C VAL A 62 8.73 -2.05 -21.05
N THR A 63 9.75 -2.90 -20.88
CA THR A 63 9.79 -4.25 -21.49
C THR A 63 8.64 -5.13 -20.98
N LEU A 64 8.38 -5.10 -19.67
CA LEU A 64 7.28 -5.88 -19.09
C LEU A 64 5.92 -5.47 -19.65
N TRP A 65 5.65 -4.17 -19.76
CA TRP A 65 4.40 -3.66 -20.33
C TRP A 65 4.27 -3.91 -21.83
N SER A 66 5.40 -3.94 -22.59
CA SER A 66 5.39 -4.32 -24.01
C SER A 66 4.93 -5.76 -24.19
N HIS A 67 5.52 -6.70 -23.42
CA HIS A 67 5.09 -8.10 -23.46
C HIS A 67 3.65 -8.29 -22.97
N ALA A 68 3.20 -7.50 -21.97
CA ALA A 68 1.81 -7.54 -21.55
C ALA A 68 0.85 -7.12 -22.67
N LYS A 69 1.23 -6.11 -23.46
CA LYS A 69 0.44 -5.64 -24.61
C LYS A 69 0.37 -6.70 -25.72
N GLU A 70 1.47 -7.40 -26.00
CA GLU A 70 1.48 -8.50 -26.97
C GLU A 70 0.70 -9.72 -26.50
N PHE A 71 0.64 -9.95 -25.18
CA PHE A 71 0.02 -11.12 -24.57
C PHE A 71 -1.47 -10.95 -24.35
N VAL A 72 -1.97 -9.72 -24.27
CA VAL A 72 -3.41 -9.47 -24.03
C VAL A 72 -4.25 -9.83 -25.26
N ASN A 73 -5.41 -10.48 -25.01
CA ASN A 73 -6.41 -10.72 -26.05
C ASN A 73 -7.16 -9.40 -26.31
N ASN A 74 -6.96 -8.83 -27.50
CA ASN A 74 -7.55 -7.54 -27.88
C ASN A 74 -9.09 -7.58 -28.01
N ASN A 75 -9.69 -8.74 -28.19
CA ASN A 75 -11.16 -8.88 -28.31
C ASN A 75 -11.84 -8.99 -26.94
N GLU A 76 -11.13 -9.54 -25.94
CA GLU A 76 -11.67 -9.82 -24.61
C GLU A 76 -10.65 -9.48 -23.51
N SER A 77 -10.05 -8.30 -23.59
CA SER A 77 -8.95 -7.92 -22.70
C SER A 77 -9.34 -7.92 -21.21
N ARG A 78 -10.60 -7.57 -20.89
CA ARG A 78 -11.11 -7.61 -19.52
C ARG A 78 -11.05 -9.03 -18.95
N HIS A 79 -11.65 -10.01 -19.63
CA HIS A 79 -11.64 -11.40 -19.20
C HIS A 79 -10.25 -12.00 -19.19
N HIS A 80 -9.43 -11.65 -20.18
CA HIS A 80 -8.03 -12.08 -20.24
C HIS A 80 -7.21 -11.56 -19.06
N ASN A 81 -7.32 -10.28 -18.71
CA ASN A 81 -6.61 -9.70 -17.57
C ASN A 81 -7.07 -10.35 -16.24
N LEU A 82 -8.38 -10.58 -16.06
CA LEU A 82 -8.90 -11.29 -14.88
C LEU A 82 -8.36 -12.71 -14.80
N ALA A 83 -8.39 -13.46 -15.92
CA ALA A 83 -7.86 -14.82 -15.97
C ALA A 83 -6.36 -14.88 -15.65
N LEU A 84 -5.58 -13.89 -16.08
CA LEU A 84 -4.15 -13.81 -15.72
C LEU A 84 -3.93 -13.49 -14.24
N MET A 85 -4.78 -12.64 -13.64
CA MET A 85 -4.73 -12.38 -12.18
C MET A 85 -5.02 -13.67 -11.41
N ASP A 86 -6.06 -14.41 -11.78
CA ASP A 86 -6.43 -15.68 -11.17
C ASP A 86 -5.34 -16.74 -11.39
N LEU A 87 -4.82 -16.87 -12.59
CA LEU A 87 -3.69 -17.74 -12.88
C LEU A 87 -2.48 -17.44 -11.99
N GLY A 88 -2.17 -16.15 -11.80
CA GLY A 88 -1.08 -15.72 -10.95
C GLY A 88 -1.35 -15.99 -9.47
N SER A 89 -2.59 -15.89 -9.01
CA SER A 89 -2.93 -16.09 -7.60
C SER A 89 -3.14 -17.55 -7.21
N LEU A 90 -3.59 -18.41 -8.13
CA LEU A 90 -4.00 -19.79 -7.84
C LEU A 90 -3.02 -20.83 -8.35
N VAL A 91 -2.37 -20.60 -9.48
CA VAL A 91 -1.54 -21.61 -10.18
C VAL A 91 -0.07 -21.17 -10.26
N CYS A 92 0.20 -20.01 -10.86
CA CYS A 92 1.55 -19.49 -11.02
C CYS A 92 2.06 -18.81 -9.74
N LEU A 93 2.05 -19.54 -8.63
CA LEU A 93 2.37 -19.04 -7.29
C LEU A 93 3.81 -18.51 -7.19
N PRO A 94 4.09 -17.56 -6.27
CA PRO A 94 5.46 -17.05 -6.05
C PRO A 94 6.45 -18.16 -5.67
N LYS A 95 6.02 -19.07 -4.80
CA LYS A 95 6.77 -20.28 -4.39
C LYS A 95 5.99 -21.52 -4.80
N ASN A 96 6.70 -22.53 -5.26
CA ASN A 96 6.12 -23.82 -5.65
C ASN A 96 4.91 -23.68 -6.61
N PRO A 97 5.08 -23.07 -7.80
CA PRO A 97 3.98 -22.93 -8.76
C PRO A 97 3.50 -24.29 -9.26
N LEU A 98 2.19 -24.40 -9.50
CA LEU A 98 1.53 -25.62 -9.99
C LEU A 98 1.65 -25.72 -11.52
N CYS A 99 2.89 -25.85 -12.02
CA CYS A 99 3.15 -25.79 -13.46
C CYS A 99 2.43 -26.88 -14.27
N GLN A 100 2.22 -28.06 -13.69
CA GLN A 100 1.52 -29.17 -14.34
C GLN A 100 0.02 -28.89 -14.56
N GLU A 101 -0.58 -28.04 -13.74
CA GLU A 101 -1.99 -27.60 -13.84
C GLU A 101 -2.14 -26.32 -14.69
N CYS A 102 -1.01 -25.73 -15.12
CA CYS A 102 -1.01 -24.43 -15.77
C CYS A 102 -1.42 -24.56 -17.26
N PRO A 103 -2.46 -23.85 -17.72
CA PRO A 103 -2.85 -23.88 -19.13
C PRO A 103 -1.78 -23.32 -20.08
N LEU A 104 -0.82 -22.57 -19.57
CA LEU A 104 0.29 -21.99 -20.32
C LEU A 104 1.54 -22.87 -20.32
N GLU A 105 1.55 -24.01 -19.63
CA GLU A 105 2.73 -24.85 -19.38
C GLU A 105 3.52 -25.16 -20.64
N LYS A 106 2.82 -25.58 -21.71
CA LYS A 106 3.45 -26.05 -22.97
C LYS A 106 4.30 -24.96 -23.64
N LYS A 107 3.94 -23.70 -23.48
CA LYS A 107 4.62 -22.53 -24.10
C LYS A 107 5.44 -21.70 -23.11
N CYS A 108 5.41 -22.05 -21.82
CA CYS A 108 6.07 -21.29 -20.79
C CYS A 108 7.59 -21.56 -20.80
N LEU A 109 8.39 -20.57 -21.15
CA LEU A 109 9.85 -20.68 -21.23
C LEU A 109 10.52 -20.80 -19.86
N GLY A 110 9.92 -20.24 -18.82
CA GLY A 110 10.47 -20.26 -17.46
C GLY A 110 10.04 -21.43 -16.58
N LYS A 111 9.33 -22.44 -17.12
CA LYS A 111 8.77 -23.53 -16.31
C LYS A 111 9.80 -24.42 -15.62
N SER A 112 11.02 -24.53 -16.19
CA SER A 112 12.07 -25.39 -15.65
C SER A 112 12.74 -24.80 -14.40
N SER A 113 12.68 -23.48 -14.22
CA SER A 113 13.30 -22.77 -13.08
C SER A 113 12.47 -21.55 -12.71
N PRO A 114 11.20 -21.73 -12.28
CA PRO A 114 10.26 -20.63 -12.08
C PRO A 114 10.63 -19.71 -10.92
N GLU A 115 11.46 -20.14 -9.99
CA GLU A 115 11.98 -19.37 -8.85
C GLU A 115 12.88 -18.22 -9.28
N LEU A 116 13.58 -18.32 -10.40
CA LEU A 116 14.47 -17.28 -10.90
C LEU A 116 13.74 -15.96 -11.21
N TYR A 117 12.45 -16.03 -11.51
CA TYR A 117 11.61 -14.88 -11.90
C TYR A 117 10.87 -14.23 -10.73
N THR A 118 11.10 -14.71 -9.51
CA THR A 118 10.43 -14.21 -8.29
C THR A 118 11.39 -13.69 -7.24
N GLN A 119 12.67 -13.59 -7.54
CA GLN A 119 13.65 -13.02 -6.63
C GLN A 119 13.26 -11.57 -6.34
N THR A 120 12.78 -11.33 -5.13
CA THR A 120 12.57 -10.00 -4.61
C THR A 120 13.86 -9.53 -3.95
N LYS A 121 14.35 -8.34 -4.31
CA LYS A 121 15.42 -7.68 -3.54
C LYS A 121 15.04 -7.71 -2.07
N LYS A 122 15.98 -8.12 -1.21
CA LYS A 122 15.76 -8.03 0.25
C LYS A 122 15.41 -6.59 0.58
N LYS A 123 14.27 -6.38 1.20
CA LYS A 123 13.89 -5.05 1.68
C LYS A 123 14.81 -4.69 2.84
N GLU A 124 15.54 -3.62 2.70
CA GLU A 124 16.23 -2.99 3.82
C GLU A 124 15.20 -2.24 4.65
N TYR A 125 15.24 -2.46 5.95
CA TYR A 125 14.36 -1.80 6.90
C TYR A 125 15.14 -0.80 7.74
N GLU A 126 14.59 0.38 7.90
CA GLU A 126 15.09 1.40 8.82
C GLU A 126 14.36 1.27 10.17
N PHE A 127 15.13 1.16 11.24
CA PHE A 127 14.59 1.05 12.59
C PHE A 127 14.60 2.44 13.23
N LEU A 128 13.44 2.88 13.70
CA LEU A 128 13.28 4.17 14.38
C LEU A 128 12.59 3.96 15.72
N GLU A 129 13.02 4.67 16.73
CA GLU A 129 12.35 4.78 18.01
C GLU A 129 11.67 6.16 18.08
N LEU A 130 10.38 6.14 18.45
CA LEU A 130 9.53 7.33 18.47
C LEU A 130 8.92 7.50 19.84
N PHE A 131 8.84 8.72 20.31
CA PHE A 131 8.35 9.10 21.62
C PHE A 131 7.17 10.06 21.45
N TYR A 132 6.01 9.70 22.00
CA TYR A 132 4.78 10.47 21.86
C TYR A 132 4.11 10.71 23.19
N GLY A 133 3.59 11.93 23.37
CA GLY A 133 2.81 12.33 24.52
C GLY A 133 1.33 12.00 24.34
N VAL A 134 0.74 11.46 25.39
CA VAL A 134 -0.71 11.27 25.52
C VAL A 134 -1.21 12.30 26.53
N TYR A 135 -1.92 13.31 26.02
CA TYR A 135 -2.54 14.34 26.85
C TYR A 135 -4.05 14.29 26.69
N ILE A 136 -4.74 13.90 27.77
CA ILE A 136 -6.20 13.79 27.82
C ILE A 136 -6.74 14.77 28.84
N LYS A 137 -7.69 15.60 28.44
CA LYS A 137 -8.38 16.55 29.30
C LYS A 137 -9.87 16.60 28.96
N ASN A 138 -10.74 16.41 29.93
CA ASN A 138 -12.19 16.44 29.77
C ASN A 138 -12.70 15.49 28.66
N GLY A 139 -12.18 14.25 28.60
CA GLY A 139 -12.55 13.25 27.59
C GLY A 139 -12.03 13.52 26.17
N LYS A 140 -11.18 14.54 26.00
CA LYS A 140 -10.54 14.89 24.71
C LYS A 140 -9.06 14.62 24.76
N ILE A 141 -8.53 14.15 23.63
CA ILE A 141 -7.10 13.94 23.44
C ILE A 141 -6.50 15.04 22.57
N ALA A 142 -5.30 15.47 22.91
CA ALA A 142 -4.51 16.41 22.13
C ALA A 142 -3.81 15.68 20.98
N LEU A 143 -4.03 16.11 19.75
CA LEU A 143 -3.39 15.64 18.54
C LEU A 143 -2.82 16.79 17.74
N GLN A 144 -1.89 16.51 16.84
CA GLN A 144 -1.35 17.51 15.91
C GLN A 144 -1.43 17.01 14.47
N VAL A 145 -1.46 17.92 13.50
CA VAL A 145 -1.38 17.55 12.07
C VAL A 145 0.08 17.24 11.73
N SER A 146 0.31 16.03 11.22
CA SER A 146 1.67 15.65 10.80
C SER A 146 2.09 16.42 9.55
N THR A 147 3.17 17.18 9.64
CA THR A 147 3.86 17.83 8.51
C THR A 147 4.95 16.94 7.91
N LYS A 148 5.33 15.87 8.63
CA LYS A 148 6.38 14.93 8.20
C LYS A 148 5.86 14.05 7.05
N LYS A 149 6.76 13.56 6.18
CA LYS A 149 6.42 12.64 5.08
C LYS A 149 5.68 11.39 5.57
N MET A 150 6.01 10.93 6.78
CA MET A 150 5.28 9.86 7.45
C MET A 150 3.98 10.45 8.02
N TYR A 151 2.84 9.91 7.58
CA TYR A 151 1.49 10.33 7.98
C TYR A 151 1.13 11.80 7.66
N LYS A 152 1.71 12.36 6.60
CA LYS A 152 1.46 13.74 6.18
C LYS A 152 -0.05 14.03 6.15
N ASP A 153 -0.43 15.18 6.69
CA ASP A 153 -1.80 15.69 6.78
C ASP A 153 -2.78 14.82 7.61
N MET A 154 -2.25 13.83 8.36
CA MET A 154 -3.03 13.04 9.30
C MET A 154 -2.80 13.51 10.74
N TYR A 155 -3.75 13.19 11.62
CA TYR A 155 -3.63 13.46 13.03
C TYR A 155 -2.74 12.42 13.72
N VAL A 156 -1.72 12.89 14.41
CA VAL A 156 -0.75 12.11 15.18
C VAL A 156 -0.68 12.62 16.61
N LEU A 157 -0.18 11.77 17.52
CA LEU A 157 0.15 12.22 18.88
C LEU A 157 1.31 13.22 18.83
N PRO A 158 1.37 14.21 19.74
CA PRO A 158 2.49 15.12 19.88
C PRO A 158 3.80 14.38 20.17
N SER A 159 4.89 14.80 19.53
CA SER A 159 6.23 14.25 19.85
C SER A 159 6.70 14.83 21.18
N VAL A 160 7.33 14.02 22.02
CA VAL A 160 7.87 14.44 23.33
C VAL A 160 9.26 13.87 23.54
N GLU A 161 10.02 14.49 24.43
CA GLU A 161 11.24 13.88 24.96
C GLU A 161 10.85 12.77 25.96
N PRO A 162 11.63 11.68 26.03
CA PRO A 162 11.32 10.55 26.91
C PRO A 162 11.44 10.96 28.38
N ILE A 163 10.42 10.63 29.17
CA ILE A 163 10.38 10.80 30.64
C ILE A 163 10.06 9.43 31.23
N GLU A 164 11.04 8.74 31.80
CA GLU A 164 10.91 7.32 32.20
C GLU A 164 9.76 7.08 33.18
N GLU A 165 9.50 8.01 34.09
CA GLU A 165 8.46 7.90 35.12
C GLU A 165 7.03 7.95 34.52
N ASP A 166 6.85 8.54 33.34
CA ASP A 166 5.56 8.78 32.71
C ASP A 166 5.24 7.80 31.57
N LEU A 167 6.04 6.75 31.40
CA LEU A 167 5.83 5.75 30.36
C LEU A 167 4.54 4.95 30.61
N ILE A 168 3.54 5.11 29.76
CA ILE A 168 2.27 4.37 29.82
C ILE A 168 2.27 3.09 28.98
N GLY A 169 3.19 2.97 28.03
CA GLY A 169 3.35 1.75 27.25
C GLY A 169 4.19 1.92 25.98
N SER A 170 4.49 0.79 25.37
CA SER A 170 5.22 0.76 24.11
C SER A 170 4.71 -0.33 23.16
N PHE A 171 4.91 -0.10 21.85
CA PHE A 171 4.53 -1.09 20.85
C PHE A 171 5.39 -0.98 19.59
N LYS A 172 5.44 -2.08 18.82
CA LYS A 172 6.08 -2.09 17.50
C LYS A 172 5.05 -1.76 16.42
N HIS A 173 5.46 -0.95 15.45
CA HIS A 173 4.65 -0.60 14.29
C HIS A 173 5.48 -0.64 13.01
N ALA A 174 4.87 -0.99 11.89
CA ALA A 174 5.53 -1.03 10.59
C ALA A 174 4.88 0.00 9.65
N TYR A 175 5.72 0.84 9.04
CA TYR A 175 5.27 1.79 8.04
C TYR A 175 6.22 1.77 6.83
N THR A 176 5.76 1.23 5.72
CA THR A 176 6.57 1.03 4.50
C THR A 176 7.93 0.36 4.78
N LYS A 177 9.04 1.10 4.67
CA LYS A 177 10.39 0.62 4.98
C LYS A 177 10.77 0.77 6.47
N TYR A 178 9.97 1.47 7.26
CA TYR A 178 10.28 1.74 8.66
C TYR A 178 9.74 0.63 9.57
N ARG A 179 10.56 0.31 10.58
CA ARG A 179 10.19 -0.55 11.71
C ARG A 179 10.30 0.32 12.96
N LEU A 180 9.14 0.67 13.50
CA LEU A 180 9.01 1.66 14.56
C LEU A 180 8.86 0.95 15.91
N LYS A 181 9.63 1.38 16.89
CA LYS A 181 9.34 1.19 18.31
C LYS A 181 8.72 2.51 18.79
N VAL A 182 7.51 2.44 19.28
CA VAL A 182 6.75 3.60 19.72
C VAL A 182 6.58 3.52 21.22
N ASN A 183 7.00 4.58 21.92
CA ASN A 183 6.85 4.73 23.36
C ASN A 183 5.84 5.85 23.62
N LEU A 184 4.91 5.62 24.52
CA LEU A 184 3.85 6.54 24.88
C LEU A 184 4.04 7.01 26.31
N TYR A 185 3.98 8.31 26.51
CA TYR A 185 4.19 8.96 27.81
C TYR A 185 2.93 9.75 28.19
N ARG A 186 2.56 9.71 29.46
CA ARG A 186 1.57 10.63 29.99
C ARG A 186 2.19 12.03 30.05
N VAL A 187 1.48 13.03 29.58
CA VAL A 187 1.92 14.44 29.69
C VAL A 187 0.79 15.32 30.20
N GLU A 188 1.11 16.33 30.96
CA GLU A 188 0.15 17.24 31.56
C GLU A 188 -0.04 18.52 30.73
N GLU A 189 0.90 18.79 29.82
CA GLU A 189 0.84 19.93 28.89
C GLU A 189 1.54 19.59 27.58
N VAL A 190 1.23 20.35 26.55
CA VAL A 190 1.84 20.22 25.22
C VAL A 190 2.21 21.62 24.74
N ASN A 191 3.49 21.80 24.36
CA ASN A 191 4.05 23.09 23.94
C ASN A 191 3.78 23.44 22.47
N GLU A 192 3.05 22.59 21.73
CA GLU A 192 2.78 22.76 20.31
C GLU A 192 1.29 23.05 20.08
N GLU A 193 0.97 23.61 18.91
CA GLU A 193 -0.41 23.80 18.47
C GLU A 193 -1.11 22.45 18.29
N VAL A 194 -2.15 22.20 19.09
CA VAL A 194 -2.86 20.93 19.13
C VAL A 194 -4.33 21.08 18.78
N ILE A 195 -4.87 20.01 18.23
CA ILE A 195 -6.30 19.84 17.96
C ILE A 195 -6.86 18.90 19.02
N TRP A 196 -7.95 19.32 19.66
CA TRP A 196 -8.64 18.53 20.68
C TRP A 196 -9.76 17.70 20.05
N ILE A 197 -9.67 16.38 20.16
CA ILE A 197 -10.67 15.45 19.62
C ILE A 197 -11.23 14.59 20.75
N ASP A 198 -12.55 14.45 20.81
CA ASP A 198 -13.19 13.53 21.75
C ASP A 198 -12.64 12.10 21.52
N VAL A 199 -12.20 11.44 22.59
CA VAL A 199 -11.63 10.08 22.51
C VAL A 199 -12.61 9.10 21.83
N GLU A 200 -13.90 9.23 22.11
CA GLU A 200 -14.95 8.40 21.49
C GLU A 200 -15.10 8.63 19.98
N LYS A 201 -14.72 9.80 19.47
CA LYS A 201 -14.81 10.18 18.05
C LYS A 201 -13.52 9.97 17.28
N LEU A 202 -12.46 9.44 17.90
CA LEU A 202 -11.17 9.19 17.23
C LEU A 202 -11.33 8.35 15.97
N ALA A 203 -12.15 7.30 16.00
CA ALA A 203 -12.37 6.43 14.85
C ALA A 203 -12.99 7.13 13.62
N LEU A 204 -13.63 8.28 13.80
CA LEU A 204 -14.22 9.10 12.73
C LEU A 204 -13.28 10.21 12.23
N SER A 205 -12.14 10.36 12.87
CA SER A 205 -11.16 11.41 12.56
C SER A 205 -10.04 10.87 11.65
N PRO A 206 -9.38 11.73 10.86
CA PRO A 206 -8.28 11.32 9.97
C PRO A 206 -6.99 11.04 10.75
N ILE A 207 -7.06 10.12 11.72
CA ILE A 207 -5.92 9.71 12.54
C ILE A 207 -5.01 8.74 11.80
N SER A 208 -3.73 8.80 12.10
CA SER A 208 -2.74 7.87 11.58
C SER A 208 -2.98 6.44 12.11
N SER A 209 -2.55 5.43 11.35
CA SER A 209 -2.62 4.04 11.80
C SER A 209 -1.79 3.79 13.08
N LEU A 210 -0.76 4.61 13.32
CA LEU A 210 0.02 4.62 14.54
C LEU A 210 -0.82 5.13 15.71
N THR A 211 -1.48 6.28 15.57
CA THR A 211 -2.39 6.85 16.58
C THR A 211 -3.52 5.89 16.90
N LYS A 212 -4.12 5.27 15.88
CA LYS A 212 -5.16 4.24 16.07
C LYS A 212 -4.65 3.05 16.88
N LYS A 213 -3.41 2.62 16.64
CA LYS A 213 -2.82 1.52 17.42
C LYS A 213 -2.48 1.92 18.86
N ALA A 214 -2.17 3.21 19.09
CA ALA A 214 -1.91 3.75 20.41
C ALA A 214 -3.17 3.85 21.29
N GLU A 215 -4.37 3.95 20.68
CA GLU A 215 -5.66 4.11 21.37
C GLU A 215 -5.87 3.11 22.52
N LYS A 216 -5.46 1.86 22.34
CA LYS A 216 -5.57 0.81 23.36
C LYS A 216 -4.82 1.08 24.68
N PHE A 217 -3.89 2.03 24.68
CA PHE A 217 -3.11 2.38 25.88
C PHE A 217 -3.70 3.55 26.66
N PHE A 218 -4.63 4.28 26.07
CA PHE A 218 -5.19 5.48 26.70
C PHE A 218 -6.72 5.57 26.64
N LYS A 219 -7.39 4.59 26.06
CA LYS A 219 -8.85 4.60 25.98
C LYS A 219 -9.52 4.51 27.34
N ASP A 220 -8.86 3.91 28.31
CA ASP A 220 -9.37 3.67 29.65
C ASP A 220 -8.72 4.61 30.70
N LEU A 221 -7.96 5.63 30.25
CA LEU A 221 -7.39 6.70 31.07
C LEU A 221 -8.37 7.87 31.20
#